data_fd3fce13863e491d6df026a5d4a7bcd3
#
_entry.id   fd3fce13863e491d6df026a5d4a7bcd3
#
_cell.length_a   1.000
_cell.length_b   1.000
_cell.length_c   1.000
_cell.angle_alpha   90.00
_cell.angle_beta   90.00
_cell.angle_gamma   90.00
#
_symmetry.space_group_name_H-M   'P 1'
#
loop_
_entity.id
_entity.type
_entity.pdbx_description
1 polymer ?
#
loop_
_entity_poly.entity_id
_entity_poly.type
_entity_poly.pdbx_seq_one_letter_code
_entity_poly.pdbx_strand_id
1 'polypeptide(L)'
;MKTKEVVKQLLESKPHLRDSDPKLICTYWFMELKNKKIDVNEITGFEFMKMFADSQLTNIKTIERMRRKLQEEETELRGKIYNARKGTIQDEWKKELGYEV
;
A
#
# COMPACT_ATOMS: atom_id res chain seq x y z
N MET A 1 -1.83 -4.30 -16.88
CA MET A 1 -1.72 -5.13 -15.67
C MET A 1 -2.84 -4.81 -14.69
N LYS A 2 -3.31 -5.82 -14.01
CA LYS A 2 -4.29 -5.63 -12.95
C LYS A 2 -3.64 -5.01 -11.72
N THR A 3 -4.40 -4.24 -10.96
CA THR A 3 -3.91 -3.56 -9.74
C THR A 3 -3.22 -4.51 -8.78
N LYS A 4 -3.81 -5.69 -8.55
CA LYS A 4 -3.24 -6.70 -7.65
C LYS A 4 -1.84 -7.14 -8.09
N GLU A 5 -1.63 -7.35 -9.37
CA GLU A 5 -0.33 -7.76 -9.91
C GLU A 5 0.73 -6.70 -9.73
N VAL A 6 0.37 -5.44 -9.96
CA VAL A 6 1.31 -4.31 -9.80
C VAL A 6 1.68 -4.15 -8.34
N VAL A 7 0.70 -4.20 -7.42
CA VAL A 7 0.96 -4.12 -5.98
C VAL A 7 1.87 -5.26 -5.55
N LYS A 8 1.61 -6.49 -6.03
CA LYS A 8 2.46 -7.64 -5.72
C LYS A 8 3.90 -7.42 -6.14
N GLN A 9 4.11 -6.95 -7.37
CA GLN A 9 5.46 -6.65 -7.87
C GLN A 9 6.17 -5.60 -7.03
N LEU A 10 5.45 -4.56 -6.60
CA LEU A 10 6.01 -3.50 -5.77
C LEU A 10 6.40 -4.03 -4.40
N LEU A 11 5.55 -4.84 -3.77
CA LEU A 11 5.84 -5.43 -2.47
C LEU A 11 7.02 -6.41 -2.52
N GLU A 12 7.16 -7.15 -3.61
CA GLU A 12 8.28 -8.07 -3.81
C GLU A 12 9.60 -7.35 -4.03
N SER A 13 9.59 -6.35 -4.93
CA SER A 13 10.81 -5.65 -5.34
C SER A 13 11.26 -4.57 -4.36
N LYS A 14 10.35 -4.02 -3.58
CA LYS A 14 10.61 -2.92 -2.64
C LYS A 14 10.02 -3.24 -1.27
N PRO A 15 10.73 -4.05 -0.45
CA PRO A 15 10.20 -4.50 0.84
C PRO A 15 9.77 -3.39 1.80
N HIS A 16 10.38 -2.21 1.71
CA HIS A 16 10.02 -1.08 2.56
C HIS A 16 8.58 -0.58 2.32
N LEU A 17 7.98 -0.90 1.17
CA LEU A 17 6.59 -0.54 0.88
C LEU A 17 5.59 -1.39 1.65
N ARG A 18 6.02 -2.52 2.20
CA ARG A 18 5.14 -3.43 2.95
C ARG A 18 4.62 -2.83 4.24
N ASP A 19 5.32 -1.84 4.78
CA ASP A 19 5.01 -1.21 6.07
C ASP A 19 4.45 0.20 5.95
N SER A 20 4.28 0.73 4.72
CA SER A 20 3.82 2.10 4.55
C SER A 20 2.88 2.24 3.37
N ASP A 21 1.59 2.40 3.66
CA ASP A 21 0.59 2.66 2.62
C ASP A 21 0.86 3.96 1.86
N PRO A 22 1.19 5.10 2.51
CA PRO A 22 1.51 6.32 1.76
C PRO A 22 2.63 6.13 0.75
N LYS A 23 3.69 5.44 1.13
CA LYS A 23 4.81 5.18 0.22
C LYS A 23 4.41 4.25 -0.92
N LEU A 24 3.64 3.22 -0.62
CA LEU A 24 3.12 2.30 -1.63
C LEU A 24 2.24 3.04 -2.64
N ILE A 25 1.31 3.85 -2.16
CA ILE A 25 0.37 4.60 -2.99
C ILE A 25 1.13 5.57 -3.91
N CYS A 26 2.07 6.32 -3.36
CA CYS A 26 2.87 7.27 -4.15
C CYS A 26 3.69 6.55 -5.22
N THR A 27 4.29 5.42 -4.89
CA THR A 27 5.07 4.61 -5.83
C THR A 27 4.16 4.06 -6.94
N TYR A 28 2.98 3.58 -6.57
CA TYR A 28 2.00 3.07 -7.53
C TYR A 28 1.59 4.16 -8.52
N TRP A 29 1.23 5.34 -8.02
CA TRP A 29 0.83 6.47 -8.86
C TRP A 29 1.97 6.97 -9.73
N PHE A 30 3.20 6.97 -9.22
CA PHE A 30 4.38 7.30 -10.01
C PHE A 30 4.48 6.39 -11.24
N MET A 31 4.28 5.08 -11.03
CA MET A 31 4.30 4.12 -12.13
C MET A 31 3.15 4.33 -13.10
N GLU A 32 1.94 4.65 -12.59
CA GLU A 32 0.80 4.95 -13.46
C GLU A 32 1.07 6.16 -14.36
N LEU A 33 1.62 7.22 -13.79
CA LEU A 33 1.96 8.43 -14.54
C LEU A 33 3.01 8.12 -15.61
N LYS A 34 4.01 7.35 -15.25
CA LYS A 34 5.06 6.92 -16.18
C LYS A 34 4.48 6.10 -17.34
N ASN A 35 3.55 5.20 -17.05
CA ASN A 35 2.89 4.40 -18.07
C ASN A 35 2.01 5.25 -19.00
N LYS A 36 1.48 6.34 -18.51
CA LYS A 36 0.72 7.31 -19.30
C LYS A 36 1.61 8.31 -20.03
N LYS A 37 2.94 8.15 -19.93
CA LYS A 37 3.94 9.03 -20.52
C LYS A 37 3.89 10.46 -19.98
N ILE A 38 3.52 10.60 -18.71
CA ILE A 38 3.51 11.89 -18.00
C ILE A 38 4.77 11.98 -17.15
N ASP A 39 5.57 13.03 -17.37
CA ASP A 39 6.77 13.28 -16.58
C ASP A 39 6.39 13.95 -15.27
N VAL A 40 6.66 13.27 -14.14
CA VAL A 40 6.34 13.79 -12.81
C VAL A 40 7.13 15.07 -12.47
N ASN A 41 8.27 15.31 -13.13
CA ASN A 41 9.04 16.52 -12.93
C ASN A 41 8.44 17.74 -13.63
N GLU A 42 7.58 17.51 -14.61
CA GLU A 42 6.92 18.57 -15.40
C GLU A 42 5.49 18.84 -14.95
N ILE A 43 4.85 17.86 -14.30
CA ILE A 43 3.48 18.03 -13.83
C ILE A 43 3.44 18.95 -12.61
N THR A 44 2.50 19.90 -12.60
CA THR A 44 2.31 20.78 -11.45
C THR A 44 1.49 20.08 -10.37
N GLY A 45 1.56 20.61 -9.13
CA GLY A 45 0.72 20.12 -8.04
C GLY A 45 -0.77 20.25 -8.36
N PHE A 46 -1.15 21.35 -9.03
CA PHE A 46 -2.53 21.56 -9.45
C PHE A 46 -3.00 20.51 -10.45
N GLU A 47 -2.18 20.21 -11.44
CA GLU A 47 -2.48 19.17 -12.44
C GLU A 47 -2.64 17.80 -11.80
N PHE A 48 -1.77 17.48 -10.84
CA PHE A 48 -1.84 16.23 -10.08
C PHE A 48 -3.14 16.15 -9.28
N MET A 49 -3.50 17.21 -8.57
CA MET A 49 -4.75 17.24 -7.79
C MET A 49 -5.97 17.10 -8.70
N LYS A 50 -5.93 17.68 -9.89
CA LYS A 50 -7.00 17.54 -10.86
C LYS A 50 -7.13 16.10 -11.34
N MET A 51 -6.02 15.43 -11.62
CA MET A 51 -6.03 14.03 -12.01
C MET A 51 -6.61 13.15 -10.90
N PHE A 52 -6.28 13.44 -9.66
CA PHE A 52 -6.82 12.75 -8.51
C PHE A 52 -8.34 12.95 -8.41
N ALA A 53 -8.80 14.21 -8.52
CA ALA A 53 -10.21 14.54 -8.43
C ALA A 53 -11.02 13.92 -9.57
N ASP A 54 -10.46 13.82 -10.77
CA ASP A 54 -11.10 13.25 -11.95
C ASP A 54 -10.99 11.72 -12.01
N SER A 55 -10.51 11.08 -10.96
CA SER A 55 -10.34 9.63 -10.86
C SER A 55 -9.44 9.03 -11.95
N GLN A 56 -8.48 9.79 -12.43
CA GLN A 56 -7.51 9.32 -13.42
C GLN A 56 -6.40 8.48 -12.80
N LEU A 57 -6.28 8.50 -11.46
CA LEU A 57 -5.35 7.67 -10.72
C LEU A 57 -6.10 6.54 -10.02
N THR A 58 -5.45 5.40 -9.85
CA THR A 58 -6.06 4.27 -9.15
C THR A 58 -6.42 4.68 -7.72
N ASN A 59 -7.61 4.28 -7.27
CA ASN A 59 -8.15 4.67 -5.97
C ASN A 59 -7.26 4.17 -4.83
N ILE A 60 -7.02 5.03 -3.85
CA ILE A 60 -6.21 4.72 -2.66
C ILE A 60 -6.71 3.47 -1.95
N LYS A 61 -8.03 3.38 -1.74
CA LYS A 61 -8.63 2.23 -1.04
C LYS A 61 -8.45 0.92 -1.80
N THR A 62 -8.45 0.98 -3.14
CA THR A 62 -8.20 -0.19 -3.97
C THR A 62 -6.78 -0.70 -3.77
N ILE A 63 -5.80 0.20 -3.77
CA ILE A 63 -4.39 -0.16 -3.54
C ILE A 63 -4.20 -0.75 -2.15
N GLU A 64 -4.76 -0.13 -1.12
CA GLU A 64 -4.70 -0.63 0.26
C GLU A 64 -5.36 -1.98 0.41
N ARG A 65 -6.49 -2.19 -0.24
CA ARG A 65 -7.21 -3.46 -0.21
C ARG A 65 -6.37 -4.57 -0.84
N MET A 66 -5.74 -4.30 -1.97
CA MET A 66 -4.89 -5.27 -2.64
C MET A 66 -3.66 -5.61 -1.79
N ARG A 67 -3.05 -4.62 -1.13
CA ARG A 67 -1.95 -4.86 -0.20
C ARG A 67 -2.39 -5.79 0.93
N ARG A 68 -3.52 -5.49 1.59
CA ARG A 68 -4.02 -6.32 2.68
C ARG A 68 -4.29 -7.75 2.23
N LYS A 69 -4.95 -7.89 1.10
CA LYS A 69 -5.27 -9.21 0.56
C LYS A 69 -4.02 -10.03 0.24
N LEU A 70 -3.03 -9.41 -0.37
CA LEU A 70 -1.76 -10.06 -0.69
C LEU A 70 -1.00 -10.48 0.57
N GLN A 71 -0.98 -9.63 1.60
CA GLN A 71 -0.31 -9.96 2.85
C GLN A 71 -1.04 -11.04 3.64
N GLU A 72 -2.34 -11.17 3.48
CA GLU A 72 -3.10 -12.27 4.05
C GLU A 72 -2.81 -13.60 3.34
N GLU A 73 -2.75 -13.57 2.01
CA GLU A 73 -2.55 -14.76 1.18
C GLU A 73 -1.09 -15.20 1.14
N GLU A 74 -0.15 -14.26 1.12
CA GLU A 74 1.28 -14.54 0.95
C GLU A 74 2.08 -13.96 2.12
N THR A 75 2.48 -14.82 3.04
CA THR A 75 3.22 -14.42 4.25
C THR A 75 4.55 -13.75 3.95
N GLU A 76 5.16 -14.07 2.82
CA GLU A 76 6.43 -13.49 2.35
C GLU A 76 6.33 -11.99 2.08
N LEU A 77 5.14 -11.49 1.80
CA LEU A 77 4.90 -10.08 1.51
C LEU A 77 4.53 -9.25 2.73
N ARG A 78 4.51 -9.88 3.91
CA ARG A 78 4.23 -9.18 5.17
C ARG A 78 5.45 -8.41 5.64
N GLY A 79 5.23 -7.16 6.03
CA GLY A 79 6.27 -6.32 6.60
C GLY A 79 6.44 -6.55 8.09
N LYS A 80 7.44 -5.89 8.67
CA LYS A 80 7.74 -5.97 10.10
C LYS A 80 6.58 -5.45 10.97
N ILE A 81 5.95 -4.35 10.54
CA ILE A 81 4.84 -3.74 11.28
C ILE A 81 3.63 -4.66 11.27
N TYR A 82 3.33 -5.32 10.15
CA TYR A 82 2.24 -6.27 10.06
C TYR A 82 2.39 -7.39 11.10
N ASN A 83 3.58 -7.98 11.15
CA ASN A 83 3.87 -9.07 12.08
C ASN A 83 3.83 -8.60 13.54
N ALA A 84 4.34 -7.40 13.83
CA ALA A 84 4.31 -6.81 15.16
C ALA A 84 2.88 -6.53 15.62
N ARG A 85 2.04 -5.95 14.76
CA ARG A 85 0.63 -5.70 15.09
C ARG A 85 -0.12 -6.97 15.41
N LYS A 86 0.09 -8.02 14.63
CA LYS A 86 -0.64 -9.27 14.82
C LYS A 86 -0.28 -9.97 16.13
N GLY A 87 0.99 -9.88 16.56
CA GLY A 87 1.43 -10.47 17.82
C GLY A 87 1.17 -9.55 19.02
N THR A 88 1.76 -8.36 18.98
CA THR A 88 1.82 -7.47 20.14
C THR A 88 0.47 -6.85 20.50
N ILE A 89 -0.31 -6.41 19.53
CA ILE A 89 -1.60 -5.78 19.80
C ILE A 89 -2.60 -6.77 20.37
N GLN A 90 -2.63 -7.99 19.86
CA GLN A 90 -3.52 -9.03 20.39
C GLN A 90 -3.16 -9.38 21.81
N ASP A 91 -1.89 -9.45 22.16
CA ASP A 91 -1.44 -9.74 23.51
C ASP A 91 -1.79 -8.60 24.47
N GLU A 92 -1.62 -7.35 24.07
CA GLU A 92 -2.01 -6.19 24.88
C GLU A 92 -3.52 -6.16 25.10
N TRP A 93 -4.31 -6.40 24.08
CA TRP A 93 -5.77 -6.46 24.18
C TRP A 93 -6.22 -7.55 25.15
N LYS A 94 -5.61 -8.73 25.07
CA LYS A 94 -5.93 -9.82 25.99
C LYS A 94 -5.62 -9.48 27.42
N LYS A 95 -4.51 -8.81 27.68
CA LYS A 95 -4.13 -8.33 29.02
C LYS A 95 -5.12 -7.30 29.55
N GLU A 96 -5.51 -6.33 28.74
CA GLU A 96 -6.48 -5.29 29.14
C GLU A 96 -7.85 -5.87 29.43
N LEU A 97 -8.27 -6.90 28.71
CA LEU A 97 -9.54 -7.57 28.92
C LEU A 97 -9.49 -8.62 30.00
N GLY A 98 -8.35 -8.81 30.67
CA GLY A 98 -8.19 -9.78 31.76
C GLY A 98 -8.02 -11.22 31.30
N TYR A 99 -7.76 -11.46 30.05
CA TYR A 99 -7.47 -12.80 29.54
C TYR A 99 -5.98 -13.11 29.71
N GLU A 100 -5.69 -14.26 30.29
CA GLU A 100 -4.31 -14.74 30.32
C GLU A 100 -3.93 -15.34 28.99
N VAL A 101 -2.72 -15.05 28.59
CA VAL A 101 -2.18 -15.54 27.31
C VAL A 101 -1.42 -16.84 27.54
#